data_605b23e3695b30c2ab37bb79454edf6c
#
_entry.id   605b23e3695b30c2ab37bb79454edf6c
#
_cell.length_a   1.000
_cell.length_b   1.000
_cell.length_c   1.000
_cell.angle_alpha   90.00
_cell.angle_beta   90.00
_cell.angle_gamma   90.00
#
_symmetry.space_group_name_H-M   'P 1'
#
loop_
_entity.id
_entity.type
_entity.pdbx_description
1 polymer ?
#
loop_
_entity_poly.entity_id
_entity_poly.type
_entity_poly.pdbx_seq_one_letter_code
_entity_poly.pdbx_strand_id
1 'polypeptide(L)'
;VFADIINGLVFAGEQKILAESLENTAVHSQYKADDEKVHELERDIAKYWKDGEVELAICGIENQSSVEKYMPFRVMEYDGTAYRSQLQKSRKEILPVMTIVLYYGTEHHWYAKKNIKALMKIPDGMEKYINDYKIQIFEVAWLTEEEIERFQSDFRIVANFFAQKRKNKDYIPDDPTEIRHVDEVLKLLQVMTGDRRYEEIFRKKKEGVHSMCDVAERLEQMGIAKGIEIGRSEGKTEGKIEGKILVYRNLCREGFNEKEARRLTELPEDVSLEQ
;
A
#
# COMPACT_ATOMS: atom_id res chain seq x y z
N VAL A 1 12.52 -10.63 -7.22
CA VAL A 1 11.77 -10.12 -6.05
C VAL A 1 10.95 -11.23 -5.39
N PHE A 2 10.00 -11.91 -6.08
CA PHE A 2 9.13 -12.93 -5.46
C PHE A 2 9.93 -14.07 -4.80
N ALA A 3 10.89 -14.69 -5.52
CA ALA A 3 11.76 -15.73 -4.96
C ALA A 3 12.52 -15.23 -3.73
N ASP A 4 13.04 -14.01 -3.80
CA ASP A 4 13.79 -13.38 -2.73
C ASP A 4 12.96 -13.15 -1.45
N ILE A 5 11.70 -12.72 -1.60
CA ILE A 5 10.76 -12.60 -0.48
C ILE A 5 10.56 -13.95 0.22
N ILE A 6 10.28 -15.01 -0.56
CA ILE A 6 10.07 -16.35 0.02
C ILE A 6 11.37 -16.86 0.65
N ASN A 7 12.52 -16.70 0.00
CA ASN A 7 13.81 -17.10 0.54
C ASN A 7 14.14 -16.35 1.84
N GLY A 8 13.93 -15.05 1.88
CA GLY A 8 14.21 -14.24 3.06
C GLY A 8 13.31 -14.56 4.25
N LEU A 9 12.01 -14.72 4.01
CA LEU A 9 11.00 -14.89 5.07
C LEU A 9 10.78 -16.35 5.48
N VAL A 10 10.71 -17.26 4.51
CA VAL A 10 10.37 -18.67 4.77
C VAL A 10 11.61 -19.53 4.98
N PHE A 11 12.67 -19.25 4.23
CA PHE A 11 13.92 -20.02 4.27
C PHE A 11 15.06 -19.28 4.97
N ALA A 12 14.76 -18.23 5.75
CA ALA A 12 15.72 -17.48 6.55
C ALA A 12 16.93 -16.94 5.76
N GLY A 13 16.76 -16.63 4.47
CA GLY A 13 17.80 -16.13 3.56
C GLY A 13 18.47 -17.21 2.71
N GLU A 14 18.24 -18.50 2.98
CA GLU A 14 18.73 -19.56 2.10
C GLU A 14 18.10 -19.45 0.70
N GLN A 15 18.92 -19.45 -0.35
CA GLN A 15 18.48 -19.30 -1.74
C GLN A 15 17.95 -20.63 -2.30
N LYS A 16 16.82 -21.13 -1.77
CA LYS A 16 16.18 -22.36 -2.19
C LYS A 16 15.34 -22.21 -3.44
N ILE A 17 14.70 -21.06 -3.59
CA ILE A 17 13.89 -20.74 -4.76
C ILE A 17 14.69 -19.82 -5.66
N LEU A 18 14.98 -20.26 -6.87
CA LEU A 18 15.62 -19.45 -7.91
C LEU A 18 14.54 -18.73 -8.72
N ALA A 19 14.86 -17.56 -9.26
CA ALA A 19 13.90 -16.77 -10.05
C ALA A 19 13.43 -17.52 -11.30
N GLU A 20 14.33 -18.22 -11.95
CA GLU A 20 14.08 -19.08 -13.12
C GLU A 20 13.26 -20.34 -12.81
N SER A 21 13.21 -20.76 -11.54
CA SER A 21 12.39 -21.90 -11.10
C SER A 21 10.92 -21.54 -10.84
N LEU A 22 10.53 -20.28 -11.12
CA LEU A 22 9.19 -19.76 -10.88
C LEU A 22 8.43 -19.55 -12.18
N GLU A 23 7.25 -20.14 -12.30
CA GLU A 23 6.30 -19.87 -13.38
C GLU A 23 5.04 -19.20 -12.86
N ASN A 24 4.48 -18.26 -13.63
CA ASN A 24 3.22 -17.64 -13.28
C ASN A 24 2.08 -18.66 -13.27
N THR A 25 1.23 -18.59 -12.28
CA THR A 25 -0.06 -19.32 -12.26
C THR A 25 -1.22 -18.32 -12.22
N ALA A 26 -2.42 -18.81 -12.47
CA ALA A 26 -3.61 -17.97 -12.38
C ALA A 26 -3.81 -17.47 -10.94
N VAL A 27 -3.95 -16.17 -10.80
CA VAL A 27 -4.24 -15.51 -9.52
C VAL A 27 -5.74 -15.31 -9.31
N HIS A 28 -6.52 -15.44 -10.39
CA HIS A 28 -7.98 -15.24 -10.37
C HIS A 28 -8.71 -16.56 -10.13
N SER A 29 -9.70 -16.52 -9.29
CA SER A 29 -10.77 -17.52 -9.26
C SER A 29 -12.12 -16.82 -9.40
N GLN A 30 -12.93 -17.33 -10.31
CA GLN A 30 -14.30 -16.88 -10.48
C GLN A 30 -15.24 -17.93 -9.89
N TYR A 31 -16.20 -17.50 -9.09
CA TYR A 31 -17.29 -18.35 -8.64
C TYR A 31 -18.64 -17.63 -8.85
N LYS A 32 -19.66 -18.41 -9.16
CA LYS A 32 -21.01 -17.91 -9.26
C LYS A 32 -21.69 -18.11 -7.91
N ALA A 33 -22.02 -17.00 -7.23
CA ALA A 33 -22.75 -17.03 -5.97
C ALA A 33 -24.27 -17.18 -6.22
N ASP A 34 -25.04 -17.37 -5.17
CA ASP A 34 -26.50 -17.53 -5.23
C ASP A 34 -27.22 -16.26 -5.75
N ASP A 35 -26.54 -15.11 -5.77
CA ASP A 35 -27.02 -13.86 -6.35
C ASP A 35 -26.87 -13.79 -7.89
N GLU A 36 -26.48 -14.91 -8.52
CA GLU A 36 -26.20 -15.07 -9.95
C GLU A 36 -25.06 -14.19 -10.51
N LYS A 37 -24.38 -13.42 -9.67
CA LYS A 37 -23.22 -12.62 -10.07
C LYS A 37 -21.95 -13.45 -10.04
N VAL A 38 -21.05 -13.15 -10.97
CA VAL A 38 -19.69 -13.70 -10.97
C VAL A 38 -18.88 -12.87 -9.99
N HIS A 39 -18.42 -13.51 -8.90
CA HIS A 39 -17.50 -12.93 -7.95
C HIS A 39 -16.09 -13.35 -8.33
N GLU A 40 -15.19 -12.39 -8.35
CA GLU A 40 -13.77 -12.62 -8.59
C GLU A 40 -13.02 -12.57 -7.27
N LEU A 41 -12.28 -13.63 -7.00
CA LEU A 41 -11.28 -13.69 -5.96
C LEU A 41 -9.92 -13.57 -6.60
N GLU A 42 -9.23 -12.51 -6.26
CA GLU A 42 -7.91 -12.23 -6.79
C GLU A 42 -6.89 -12.22 -5.66
N ARG A 43 -5.86 -13.08 -5.78
CA ARG A 43 -4.66 -13.04 -4.98
C ARG A 43 -3.68 -12.12 -5.69
N ASP A 44 -2.92 -11.32 -4.94
CA ASP A 44 -1.99 -10.37 -5.55
C ASP A 44 -0.98 -11.06 -6.48
N ILE A 45 -0.33 -12.12 -6.02
CA ILE A 45 0.63 -12.88 -6.83
C ILE A 45 0.59 -14.37 -6.44
N ALA A 46 0.62 -15.25 -7.44
CA ALA A 46 0.88 -16.68 -7.24
C ALA A 46 1.80 -17.24 -8.31
N LYS A 47 2.67 -18.18 -7.92
CA LYS A 47 3.64 -18.82 -8.81
C LYS A 47 3.79 -20.30 -8.50
N TYR A 48 3.99 -21.10 -9.54
CA TYR A 48 4.52 -22.46 -9.39
C TYR A 48 6.01 -22.37 -9.08
N TRP A 49 6.45 -23.12 -8.09
CA TRP A 49 7.87 -23.38 -7.85
C TRP A 49 8.21 -24.74 -8.45
N LYS A 50 9.25 -24.78 -9.29
CA LYS A 50 9.68 -25.95 -10.04
C LYS A 50 11.14 -26.32 -9.75
N ASP A 51 11.46 -27.58 -9.90
CA ASP A 51 12.82 -28.08 -10.02
C ASP A 51 12.95 -28.78 -11.40
N GLY A 52 13.56 -28.08 -12.35
CA GLY A 52 13.53 -28.44 -13.76
C GLY A 52 12.09 -28.43 -14.30
N GLU A 53 11.61 -29.58 -14.78
CA GLU A 53 10.23 -29.74 -15.27
C GLU A 53 9.25 -30.19 -14.17
N VAL A 54 9.74 -30.49 -12.96
CA VAL A 54 8.92 -30.98 -11.85
C VAL A 54 8.38 -29.80 -11.06
N GLU A 55 7.06 -29.68 -10.96
CA GLU A 55 6.40 -28.70 -10.11
C GLU A 55 6.41 -29.19 -8.67
N LEU A 56 6.94 -28.36 -7.73
CA LEU A 56 7.09 -28.71 -6.31
C LEU A 56 5.99 -28.13 -5.44
N ALA A 57 5.60 -26.88 -5.69
CA ALA A 57 4.61 -26.18 -4.88
C ALA A 57 3.96 -25.02 -5.64
N ILE A 58 2.84 -24.52 -5.10
CA ILE A 58 2.24 -23.23 -5.47
C ILE A 58 2.49 -22.27 -4.31
N CYS A 59 3.19 -21.18 -4.57
CA CYS A 59 3.46 -20.12 -3.60
C CYS A 59 2.65 -18.86 -3.95
N GLY A 60 1.98 -18.27 -2.96
CA GLY A 60 1.21 -17.05 -3.10
C GLY A 60 1.65 -15.98 -2.11
N ILE A 61 1.52 -14.71 -2.51
CA ILE A 61 1.73 -13.55 -1.66
C ILE A 61 0.47 -12.69 -1.71
N GLU A 62 0.05 -12.23 -0.54
CA GLU A 62 -1.03 -11.27 -0.33
C GLU A 62 -0.48 -10.07 0.44
N ASN A 63 -0.64 -8.86 -0.09
CA ASN A 63 -0.13 -7.63 0.52
C ASN A 63 -1.25 -6.89 1.27
N GLN A 64 -0.97 -6.46 2.50
CA GLN A 64 -1.95 -5.78 3.35
C GLN A 64 -1.36 -4.54 4.01
N SER A 65 -1.97 -3.37 3.79
CA SER A 65 -1.61 -2.13 4.48
C SER A 65 -2.32 -1.97 5.83
N SER A 66 -3.44 -2.66 6.02
CA SER A 66 -4.25 -2.65 7.24
C SER A 66 -4.58 -4.07 7.71
N VAL A 67 -5.00 -4.18 8.96
CA VAL A 67 -5.37 -5.48 9.54
C VAL A 67 -6.74 -5.91 9.05
N GLU A 68 -6.81 -7.02 8.31
CA GLU A 68 -8.05 -7.63 7.83
C GLU A 68 -8.48 -8.76 8.78
N LYS A 69 -9.62 -8.58 9.43
CA LYS A 69 -10.12 -9.52 10.44
C LYS A 69 -10.35 -10.92 9.90
N TYR A 70 -10.84 -11.04 8.68
CA TYR A 70 -11.22 -12.32 8.06
C TYR A 70 -10.17 -12.86 7.09
N MET A 71 -8.94 -12.35 7.16
CA MET A 71 -7.82 -12.81 6.34
C MET A 71 -7.64 -14.34 6.34
N PRO A 72 -7.82 -15.08 7.47
CA PRO A 72 -7.72 -16.54 7.44
C PRO A 72 -8.72 -17.22 6.50
N PHE A 73 -9.94 -16.68 6.36
CA PHE A 73 -10.92 -17.20 5.40
C PHE A 73 -10.53 -16.89 3.96
N ARG A 74 -10.04 -15.66 3.69
CA ARG A 74 -9.57 -15.28 2.35
C ARG A 74 -8.42 -16.18 1.89
N VAL A 75 -7.41 -16.38 2.72
CA VAL A 75 -6.26 -17.24 2.37
C VAL A 75 -6.70 -18.68 2.20
N MET A 76 -7.59 -19.21 3.07
CA MET A 76 -8.16 -20.56 2.92
C MET A 76 -8.89 -20.71 1.58
N GLU A 77 -9.62 -19.70 1.15
CA GLU A 77 -10.35 -19.71 -0.13
C GLU A 77 -9.38 -19.70 -1.32
N TYR A 78 -8.33 -18.88 -1.27
CA TYR A 78 -7.28 -18.87 -2.30
C TYR A 78 -6.60 -20.24 -2.43
N ASP A 79 -6.21 -20.84 -1.32
CA ASP A 79 -5.52 -22.12 -1.32
C ASP A 79 -6.48 -23.25 -1.70
N GLY A 80 -7.74 -23.20 -1.24
CA GLY A 80 -8.79 -24.13 -1.66
C GLY A 80 -9.07 -24.08 -3.15
N THR A 81 -9.07 -22.88 -3.74
CA THR A 81 -9.22 -22.70 -5.19
C THR A 81 -8.03 -23.25 -5.96
N ALA A 82 -6.81 -23.05 -5.47
CA ALA A 82 -5.62 -23.61 -6.08
C ALA A 82 -5.62 -25.16 -6.03
N TYR A 83 -6.06 -25.77 -4.93
CA TYR A 83 -6.26 -27.22 -4.84
C TYR A 83 -7.36 -27.70 -5.79
N ARG A 84 -8.51 -27.01 -5.83
CA ARG A 84 -9.61 -27.35 -6.76
C ARG A 84 -9.14 -27.30 -8.21
N SER A 85 -8.37 -26.29 -8.60
CA SER A 85 -7.82 -26.19 -9.96
C SER A 85 -6.90 -27.36 -10.31
N GLN A 86 -6.10 -27.85 -9.35
CA GLN A 86 -5.25 -29.02 -9.54
C GLN A 86 -6.10 -30.29 -9.77
N LEU A 87 -7.16 -30.49 -8.99
CA LEU A 87 -8.08 -31.63 -9.13
C LEU A 87 -8.78 -31.63 -10.51
N GLN A 88 -9.21 -30.45 -10.97
CA GLN A 88 -9.84 -30.32 -12.28
C GLN A 88 -8.91 -30.61 -13.44
N LYS A 89 -7.61 -30.35 -13.30
CA LYS A 89 -6.58 -30.68 -14.30
C LYS A 89 -6.14 -32.15 -14.27
N SER A 90 -6.79 -32.98 -13.45
CA SER A 90 -6.50 -34.43 -13.31
C SER A 90 -5.02 -34.71 -13.06
N ARG A 91 -4.38 -33.92 -12.22
CA ARG A 91 -2.97 -34.13 -11.84
C ARG A 91 -2.79 -35.44 -11.13
N LYS A 92 -1.69 -36.16 -11.40
CA LYS A 92 -1.34 -37.40 -10.70
C LYS A 92 -1.00 -37.15 -9.23
N GLU A 93 -0.37 -35.99 -8.95
CA GLU A 93 0.03 -35.57 -7.61
C GLU A 93 -0.49 -34.16 -7.33
N ILE A 94 -0.95 -33.98 -6.11
CA ILE A 94 -1.41 -32.66 -5.65
C ILE A 94 -0.25 -31.93 -4.98
N LEU A 95 0.09 -30.78 -5.53
CA LEU A 95 1.14 -29.93 -5.02
C LEU A 95 0.69 -29.21 -3.75
N PRO A 96 1.55 -29.04 -2.75
CA PRO A 96 1.27 -28.18 -1.62
C PRO A 96 1.06 -26.73 -2.08
N VAL A 97 0.12 -26.04 -1.43
CA VAL A 97 -0.16 -24.62 -1.64
C VAL A 97 0.23 -23.87 -0.39
N MET A 98 0.99 -22.80 -0.53
CA MET A 98 1.39 -21.90 0.55
C MET A 98 1.09 -20.47 0.15
N THR A 99 0.29 -19.78 0.96
CA THR A 99 0.08 -18.33 0.83
C THR A 99 0.60 -17.63 2.07
N ILE A 100 1.49 -16.65 1.88
CA ILE A 100 1.96 -15.75 2.94
C ILE A 100 1.29 -14.40 2.81
N VAL A 101 1.05 -13.76 3.94
CA VAL A 101 0.52 -12.40 4.02
C VAL A 101 1.64 -11.48 4.43
N LEU A 102 1.90 -10.45 3.63
CA LEU A 102 2.85 -9.38 3.92
C LEU A 102 2.06 -8.19 4.48
N TYR A 103 2.27 -7.88 5.73
CA TYR A 103 1.63 -6.76 6.41
C TYR A 103 2.59 -5.57 6.53
N TYR A 104 2.21 -4.44 5.95
CA TYR A 104 3.03 -3.22 5.89
C TYR A 104 2.64 -2.15 6.92
N GLY A 105 1.68 -2.45 7.81
CA GLY A 105 1.24 -1.50 8.83
C GLY A 105 2.38 -1.07 9.76
N THR A 106 2.50 0.24 9.96
CA THR A 106 3.57 0.86 10.76
C THR A 106 3.13 1.27 12.17
N GLU A 107 1.82 1.33 12.43
CA GLU A 107 1.30 1.82 13.71
C GLU A 107 1.10 0.71 14.74
N HIS A 108 0.69 -0.46 14.29
CA HIS A 108 0.36 -1.59 15.17
C HIS A 108 0.87 -2.89 14.57
N HIS A 109 1.24 -3.83 15.44
CA HIS A 109 1.39 -5.22 15.05
C HIS A 109 0.07 -5.80 14.53
N TRP A 110 0.15 -6.90 13.81
CA TRP A 110 -1.05 -7.64 13.43
C TRP A 110 -1.76 -8.18 14.67
N TYR A 111 -2.91 -7.66 14.98
CA TYR A 111 -3.69 -8.01 16.17
C TYR A 111 -4.88 -8.93 15.90
N ALA A 112 -5.29 -9.12 14.64
CA ALA A 112 -6.38 -10.03 14.30
C ALA A 112 -5.97 -11.51 14.45
N LYS A 113 -6.96 -12.37 14.61
CA LYS A 113 -6.72 -13.82 14.71
C LYS A 113 -6.10 -14.36 13.44
N LYS A 114 -5.13 -15.27 13.59
CA LYS A 114 -4.37 -15.87 12.48
C LYS A 114 -4.91 -17.27 12.10
N ASN A 115 -6.09 -17.65 12.60
CA ASN A 115 -6.71 -18.93 12.32
C ASN A 115 -8.24 -18.84 12.34
N ILE A 116 -8.92 -19.70 11.56
CA ILE A 116 -10.36 -19.64 11.38
C ILE A 116 -11.14 -20.02 12.64
N LYS A 117 -10.68 -21.02 13.40
CA LYS A 117 -11.36 -21.44 14.63
C LYS A 117 -11.52 -20.32 15.64
N ALA A 118 -10.51 -19.46 15.79
CA ALA A 118 -10.54 -18.32 16.70
C ALA A 118 -11.51 -17.21 16.25
N LEU A 119 -12.03 -17.27 15.03
CA LEU A 119 -13.03 -16.36 14.47
C LEU A 119 -14.46 -16.91 14.52
N MET A 120 -14.61 -18.19 14.90
CA MET A 120 -15.89 -18.87 14.94
C MET A 120 -16.44 -18.94 16.37
N LYS A 121 -17.75 -18.94 16.48
CA LYS A 121 -18.45 -19.31 17.71
C LYS A 121 -18.83 -20.78 17.58
N ILE A 122 -17.96 -21.66 18.12
CA ILE A 122 -18.14 -23.12 18.02
C ILE A 122 -18.97 -23.57 19.22
N PRO A 123 -20.09 -24.31 18.99
CA PRO A 123 -20.87 -24.90 20.07
C PRO A 123 -20.07 -25.96 20.85
N ASP A 124 -20.37 -26.09 22.14
CA ASP A 124 -19.70 -27.03 23.04
C ASP A 124 -19.70 -28.46 22.47
N GLY A 125 -18.54 -29.11 22.54
CA GLY A 125 -18.33 -30.47 22.05
C GLY A 125 -18.10 -30.62 20.54
N MET A 126 -18.23 -29.55 19.75
CA MET A 126 -17.97 -29.57 18.32
C MET A 126 -16.53 -29.26 17.93
N GLU A 127 -15.68 -28.75 18.83
CA GLU A 127 -14.33 -28.25 18.56
C GLU A 127 -13.44 -29.29 17.87
N LYS A 128 -13.60 -30.57 18.26
CA LYS A 128 -12.80 -31.68 17.67
C LYS A 128 -13.20 -32.07 16.26
N TYR A 129 -14.37 -31.67 15.80
CA TYR A 129 -14.87 -31.97 14.46
C TYR A 129 -14.66 -30.82 13.47
N ILE A 130 -14.33 -29.63 13.95
CA ILE A 130 -14.05 -28.48 13.12
C ILE A 130 -12.54 -28.45 12.84
N ASN A 131 -12.16 -28.46 11.58
CA ASN A 131 -10.77 -28.28 11.19
C ASN A 131 -10.38 -26.82 11.35
N ASP A 132 -9.11 -26.58 11.71
CA ASP A 132 -8.53 -25.27 11.77
C ASP A 132 -7.71 -24.97 10.51
N TYR A 133 -7.66 -23.70 10.13
CA TYR A 133 -6.81 -23.21 9.06
C TYR A 133 -6.01 -22.02 9.57
N LYS A 134 -4.68 -22.14 9.58
CA LYS A 134 -3.76 -21.12 10.07
C LYS A 134 -3.07 -20.45 8.90
N ILE A 135 -2.90 -19.13 8.98
CA ILE A 135 -2.18 -18.33 8.00
C ILE A 135 -0.82 -17.86 8.53
N GLN A 136 0.10 -17.61 7.61
CA GLN A 136 1.42 -17.04 7.90
C GLN A 136 1.40 -15.55 7.57
N ILE A 137 1.71 -14.72 8.57
CA ILE A 137 1.77 -13.27 8.43
C ILE A 137 3.17 -12.81 8.77
N PHE A 138 3.77 -12.07 7.82
CA PHE A 138 5.05 -11.42 8.00
C PHE A 138 4.84 -9.91 8.07
N GLU A 139 5.24 -9.32 9.18
CA GLU A 139 5.05 -7.91 9.49
C GLU A 139 6.26 -7.12 8.97
N VAL A 140 6.19 -6.67 7.70
CA VAL A 140 7.32 -6.08 6.98
C VAL A 140 7.94 -4.88 7.71
N ALA A 141 7.11 -3.99 8.25
CA ALA A 141 7.58 -2.83 9.00
C ALA A 141 8.25 -3.17 10.34
N TRP A 142 8.13 -4.42 10.80
CA TRP A 142 8.64 -4.90 12.09
C TRP A 142 9.81 -5.85 11.95
N LEU A 143 10.28 -6.10 10.72
CA LEU A 143 11.48 -6.88 10.47
C LEU A 143 12.69 -6.18 11.12
N THR A 144 13.59 -7.00 11.66
CA THR A 144 14.89 -6.53 12.16
C THR A 144 15.83 -6.17 11.02
N GLU A 145 16.87 -5.42 11.30
CA GLU A 145 17.90 -5.09 10.30
C GLU A 145 18.54 -6.36 9.74
N GLU A 146 18.82 -7.36 10.59
CA GLU A 146 19.35 -8.66 10.16
C GLU A 146 18.39 -9.39 9.19
N GLU A 147 17.08 -9.34 9.45
CA GLU A 147 16.07 -9.94 8.56
C GLU A 147 15.97 -9.19 7.24
N ILE A 148 16.07 -7.86 7.25
CA ILE A 148 16.06 -7.02 6.05
C ILE A 148 17.29 -7.29 5.18
N GLU A 149 18.46 -7.48 5.78
CA GLU A 149 19.71 -7.79 5.07
C GLU A 149 19.69 -9.16 4.34
N ARG A 150 18.74 -10.05 4.65
CA ARG A 150 18.56 -11.32 3.94
C ARG A 150 18.05 -11.13 2.51
N PHE A 151 17.39 -9.99 2.22
CA PHE A 151 16.85 -9.73 0.88
C PHE A 151 17.94 -9.18 -0.05
N GLN A 152 17.95 -9.72 -1.27
CA GLN A 152 18.91 -9.36 -2.33
C GLN A 152 18.28 -8.53 -3.46
N SER A 153 16.95 -8.38 -3.46
CA SER A 153 16.20 -7.62 -4.45
C SER A 153 15.78 -6.25 -3.91
N ASP A 154 15.09 -5.48 -4.74
CA ASP A 154 14.49 -4.20 -4.36
C ASP A 154 13.54 -4.30 -3.16
N PHE A 155 13.11 -5.53 -2.78
CA PHE A 155 12.32 -5.73 -1.59
C PHE A 155 13.08 -5.35 -0.31
N ARG A 156 14.41 -5.44 -0.28
CA ARG A 156 15.24 -4.94 0.81
C ARG A 156 15.00 -3.45 1.05
N ILE A 157 14.97 -2.66 -0.04
CA ILE A 157 14.73 -1.21 0.01
C ILE A 157 13.32 -0.92 0.54
N VAL A 158 12.33 -1.66 0.04
CA VAL A 158 10.93 -1.54 0.50
C VAL A 158 10.80 -1.89 1.98
N ALA A 159 11.37 -3.01 2.42
CA ALA A 159 11.32 -3.44 3.82
C ALA A 159 12.00 -2.43 4.74
N ASN A 160 13.18 -1.92 4.36
CA ASN A 160 13.87 -0.87 5.08
C ASN A 160 13.03 0.40 5.18
N PHE A 161 12.43 0.85 4.08
CA PHE A 161 11.55 2.03 4.07
C PHE A 161 10.43 1.90 5.12
N PHE A 162 9.70 0.78 5.15
CA PHE A 162 8.61 0.59 6.11
C PHE A 162 9.12 0.45 7.55
N ALA A 163 10.26 -0.20 7.77
CA ALA A 163 10.88 -0.31 9.08
C ALA A 163 11.30 1.07 9.63
N GLN A 164 11.90 1.94 8.80
CA GLN A 164 12.26 3.30 9.19
C GLN A 164 11.03 4.18 9.41
N LYS A 165 10.02 4.08 8.52
CA LYS A 165 8.77 4.84 8.66
C LYS A 165 8.00 4.45 9.93
N ARG A 166 8.09 3.21 10.40
CA ARG A 166 7.58 2.79 11.70
C ARG A 166 8.32 3.46 12.86
N LYS A 167 9.65 3.53 12.78
CA LYS A 167 10.49 4.17 13.81
C LYS A 167 10.28 5.69 13.86
N ASN A 168 10.06 6.31 12.70
CA ASN A 168 9.84 7.75 12.55
C ASN A 168 8.75 8.00 11.49
N LYS A 169 7.60 8.53 11.91
CA LYS A 169 6.48 8.84 10.98
C LYS A 169 6.86 9.86 9.90
N ASP A 170 7.78 10.76 10.23
CA ASP A 170 8.28 11.81 9.34
C ASP A 170 9.56 11.38 8.59
N TYR A 171 9.82 10.07 8.53
CA TYR A 171 10.98 9.55 7.83
C TYR A 171 11.01 10.00 6.37
N ILE A 172 12.12 10.64 6.01
CA ILE A 172 12.45 11.01 4.63
C ILE A 172 13.36 9.91 4.10
N PRO A 173 13.01 9.25 3.00
CA PRO A 173 13.84 8.18 2.44
C PRO A 173 15.25 8.66 2.09
N ASP A 174 16.26 7.95 2.55
CA ASP A 174 17.67 8.29 2.38
C ASP A 174 18.54 7.11 1.90
N ASP A 175 17.91 6.00 1.46
CA ASP A 175 18.60 4.83 0.93
C ASP A 175 19.14 5.13 -0.48
N PRO A 176 20.48 5.19 -0.67
CA PRO A 176 21.11 5.48 -1.96
C PRO A 176 21.19 4.24 -2.87
N THR A 177 20.75 3.07 -2.40
CA THR A 177 20.82 1.83 -3.18
C THR A 177 20.03 1.95 -4.47
N GLU A 178 20.65 1.51 -5.57
CA GLU A 178 20.00 1.50 -6.88
C GLU A 178 18.77 0.59 -6.89
N ILE A 179 17.64 1.16 -7.32
CA ILE A 179 16.38 0.45 -7.51
C ILE A 179 16.36 -0.09 -8.94
N ARG A 180 16.30 -1.41 -9.09
CA ARG A 180 16.26 -2.08 -10.40
C ARG A 180 14.89 -1.99 -11.08
N HIS A 181 13.82 -2.00 -10.29
CA HIS A 181 12.41 -1.99 -10.74
C HIS A 181 11.68 -0.80 -10.12
N VAL A 182 12.04 0.41 -10.55
CA VAL A 182 11.51 1.67 -9.99
C VAL A 182 9.99 1.72 -10.05
N ASP A 183 9.41 1.29 -11.17
CA ASP A 183 7.97 1.34 -11.41
C ASP A 183 7.20 0.49 -10.40
N GLU A 184 7.67 -0.72 -10.14
CA GLU A 184 7.07 -1.67 -9.21
C GLU A 184 7.22 -1.21 -7.76
N VAL A 185 8.38 -0.67 -7.40
CA VAL A 185 8.64 -0.12 -6.07
C VAL A 185 7.72 1.07 -5.80
N LEU A 186 7.66 2.04 -6.71
CA LEU A 186 6.80 3.22 -6.53
C LEU A 186 5.32 2.85 -6.45
N LYS A 187 4.88 1.90 -7.30
CA LYS A 187 3.49 1.41 -7.26
C LYS A 187 3.17 0.71 -5.94
N LEU A 188 4.07 -0.13 -5.43
CA LEU A 188 3.89 -0.78 -4.14
C LEU A 188 3.84 0.24 -3.00
N LEU A 189 4.76 1.22 -2.99
CA LEU A 189 4.76 2.30 -1.99
C LEU A 189 3.45 3.09 -2.03
N GLN A 190 2.96 3.47 -3.23
CA GLN A 190 1.68 4.15 -3.38
C GLN A 190 0.53 3.36 -2.76
N VAL A 191 0.41 2.08 -3.12
CA VAL A 191 -0.69 1.23 -2.65
C VAL A 191 -0.62 1.02 -1.14
N MET A 192 0.57 0.73 -0.60
CA MET A 192 0.74 0.39 0.81
C MET A 192 0.71 1.61 1.74
N THR A 193 1.13 2.80 1.27
CA THR A 193 1.09 4.03 2.07
C THR A 193 -0.18 4.85 1.84
N GLY A 194 -0.90 4.64 0.73
CA GLY A 194 -2.00 5.49 0.27
C GLY A 194 -1.54 6.85 -0.28
N ASP A 195 -0.24 7.09 -0.40
CA ASP A 195 0.32 8.37 -0.84
C ASP A 195 0.39 8.46 -2.37
N ARG A 196 -0.53 9.23 -2.95
CA ARG A 196 -0.63 9.42 -4.40
C ARG A 196 0.58 10.13 -5.03
N ARG A 197 1.46 10.75 -4.24
CA ARG A 197 2.66 11.40 -4.77
C ARG A 197 3.59 10.40 -5.43
N TYR A 198 3.66 9.15 -4.93
CA TYR A 198 4.42 8.07 -5.58
C TYR A 198 3.88 7.75 -6.99
N GLU A 199 2.55 7.75 -7.18
CA GLU A 199 1.93 7.58 -8.49
C GLU A 199 2.28 8.74 -9.44
N GLU A 200 2.31 9.96 -8.91
CA GLU A 200 2.66 11.14 -9.70
C GLU A 200 4.12 11.12 -10.15
N ILE A 201 5.05 10.68 -9.29
CA ILE A 201 6.46 10.45 -9.64
C ILE A 201 6.54 9.41 -10.75
N PHE A 202 5.86 8.27 -10.58
CA PHE A 202 5.82 7.19 -11.56
C PHE A 202 5.35 7.68 -12.94
N ARG A 203 4.23 8.43 -12.99
CA ARG A 203 3.62 8.85 -14.26
C ARG A 203 4.35 9.99 -14.96
N LYS A 204 4.90 10.96 -14.22
CA LYS A 204 5.34 12.23 -14.79
C LYS A 204 6.83 12.53 -14.60
N LYS A 205 7.49 11.92 -13.64
CA LYS A 205 8.82 12.33 -13.18
C LYS A 205 9.78 11.17 -12.91
N LYS A 206 9.53 9.98 -13.48
CA LYS A 206 10.36 8.80 -13.21
C LYS A 206 11.77 8.88 -13.80
N GLU A 207 11.97 9.67 -14.87
CA GLU A 207 13.29 9.87 -15.44
C GLU A 207 14.25 10.45 -14.40
N GLY A 208 15.42 9.81 -14.22
CA GLY A 208 16.41 10.18 -13.21
C GLY A 208 16.09 9.75 -11.80
N VAL A 209 15.10 8.87 -11.58
CA VAL A 209 14.88 8.21 -10.30
C VAL A 209 15.57 6.86 -10.32
N HIS A 210 16.59 6.69 -9.49
CA HIS A 210 17.40 5.47 -9.40
C HIS A 210 17.50 4.96 -7.96
N SER A 211 17.12 5.77 -6.96
CA SER A 211 17.23 5.44 -5.54
C SER A 211 16.07 6.04 -4.72
N MET A 212 15.99 5.67 -3.45
CA MET A 212 15.02 6.31 -2.54
C MET A 212 15.41 7.76 -2.21
N CYS A 213 16.67 8.13 -2.31
CA CYS A 213 17.10 9.53 -2.21
C CYS A 213 16.48 10.38 -3.33
N ASP A 214 16.51 9.87 -4.58
CA ASP A 214 15.89 10.58 -5.71
C ASP A 214 14.37 10.71 -5.54
N VAL A 215 13.73 9.68 -4.99
CA VAL A 215 12.30 9.71 -4.65
C VAL A 215 12.01 10.81 -3.62
N ALA A 216 12.83 10.90 -2.55
CA ALA A 216 12.69 11.93 -1.52
C ALA A 216 12.83 13.33 -2.12
N GLU A 217 13.82 13.56 -2.97
CA GLU A 217 14.04 14.85 -3.66
C GLU A 217 12.83 15.23 -4.52
N ARG A 218 12.23 14.26 -5.24
CA ARG A 218 11.01 14.52 -6.02
C ARG A 218 9.82 14.88 -5.13
N LEU A 219 9.64 14.18 -4.00
CA LEU A 219 8.58 14.48 -3.04
C LEU A 219 8.73 15.89 -2.44
N GLU A 220 9.96 16.29 -2.11
CA GLU A 220 10.27 17.65 -1.62
C GLU A 220 9.93 18.70 -2.67
N GLN A 221 10.41 18.54 -3.92
CA GLN A 221 10.10 19.44 -5.03
C GLN A 221 8.61 19.60 -5.25
N MET A 222 7.84 18.51 -5.15
CA MET A 222 6.37 18.55 -5.26
C MET A 222 5.75 19.32 -4.09
N GLY A 223 6.27 19.14 -2.87
CA GLY A 223 5.84 19.88 -1.68
C GLY A 223 6.08 21.36 -1.81
N ILE A 224 7.28 21.78 -2.25
CA ILE A 224 7.64 23.20 -2.48
C ILE A 224 6.73 23.81 -3.56
N ALA A 225 6.56 23.12 -4.70
CA ALA A 225 5.73 23.62 -5.79
C ALA A 225 4.27 23.86 -5.34
N LYS A 226 3.71 22.89 -4.59
CA LYS A 226 2.36 23.01 -4.03
C LYS A 226 2.26 24.15 -3.00
N GLY A 227 3.26 24.29 -2.13
CA GLY A 227 3.33 25.39 -1.15
C GLY A 227 3.34 26.77 -1.82
N ILE A 228 4.14 26.93 -2.88
CA ILE A 228 4.18 28.16 -3.68
C ILE A 228 2.82 28.45 -4.33
N GLU A 229 2.17 27.45 -4.90
CA GLU A 229 0.84 27.61 -5.54
C GLU A 229 -0.22 28.05 -4.53
N ILE A 230 -0.26 27.39 -3.36
CA ILE A 230 -1.18 27.73 -2.28
C ILE A 230 -0.91 29.17 -1.80
N GLY A 231 0.33 29.49 -1.44
CA GLY A 231 0.69 30.83 -0.94
C GLY A 231 0.40 31.93 -1.97
N ARG A 232 0.60 31.67 -3.28
CA ARG A 232 0.24 32.60 -4.34
C ARG A 232 -1.28 32.81 -4.45
N SER A 233 -2.05 31.75 -4.31
CA SER A 233 -3.52 31.80 -4.36
C SER A 233 -4.09 32.53 -3.16
N GLU A 234 -3.58 32.23 -1.97
CA GLU A 234 -3.96 32.89 -0.71
C GLU A 234 -3.59 34.39 -0.75
N GLY A 235 -2.34 34.73 -1.03
CA GLY A 235 -1.90 36.11 -1.12
C GLY A 235 -2.64 36.95 -2.18
N LYS A 236 -3.04 36.28 -3.31
CA LYS A 236 -3.89 36.96 -4.30
C LYS A 236 -5.30 37.27 -3.77
N THR A 237 -5.84 36.37 -2.96
CA THR A 237 -7.16 36.52 -2.35
C THR A 237 -7.13 37.57 -1.25
N GLU A 238 -6.13 37.51 -0.38
CA GLU A 238 -5.89 38.48 0.68
C GLU A 238 -5.68 39.89 0.11
N GLY A 239 -4.77 40.04 -0.87
CA GLY A 239 -4.52 41.32 -1.51
C GLY A 239 -5.74 41.91 -2.23
N LYS A 240 -6.65 41.09 -2.77
CA LYS A 240 -7.92 41.56 -3.30
C LYS A 240 -8.85 42.09 -2.21
N ILE A 241 -8.90 41.40 -1.07
CA ILE A 241 -9.72 41.85 0.09
C ILE A 241 -9.16 43.13 0.68
N GLU A 242 -7.85 43.20 0.88
CA GLU A 242 -7.19 44.42 1.36
C GLU A 242 -7.42 45.61 0.43
N GLY A 243 -7.31 45.41 -0.89
CA GLY A 243 -7.63 46.40 -1.88
C GLY A 243 -9.07 46.90 -1.78
N LYS A 244 -10.03 45.99 -1.60
CA LYS A 244 -11.45 46.34 -1.39
C LYS A 244 -11.67 47.09 -0.08
N ILE A 245 -10.99 46.75 0.99
CA ILE A 245 -11.04 47.45 2.28
C ILE A 245 -10.51 48.89 2.13
N LEU A 246 -9.41 49.08 1.41
CA LEU A 246 -8.85 50.39 1.15
C LEU A 246 -9.84 51.28 0.38
N VAL A 247 -10.44 50.74 -0.68
CA VAL A 247 -11.47 51.49 -1.45
C VAL A 247 -12.69 51.77 -0.59
N TYR A 248 -13.16 50.80 0.21
CA TYR A 248 -14.26 51.02 1.16
C TYR A 248 -13.98 52.19 2.12
N ARG A 249 -12.80 52.19 2.74
CA ARG A 249 -12.40 53.29 3.67
C ARG A 249 -12.37 54.67 2.97
N ASN A 250 -11.91 54.69 1.72
CA ASN A 250 -11.89 55.94 0.94
C ASN A 250 -13.31 56.43 0.62
N LEU A 251 -14.22 55.52 0.22
CA LEU A 251 -15.61 55.86 -0.02
C LEU A 251 -16.30 56.43 1.25
N CYS A 252 -16.06 55.80 2.40
CA CYS A 252 -16.59 56.35 3.67
C CYS A 252 -16.04 57.75 3.99
N ARG A 253 -14.77 58.03 3.69
CA ARG A 253 -14.19 59.39 3.85
C ARG A 253 -14.81 60.41 2.92
N GLU A 254 -15.22 59.99 1.72
CA GLU A 254 -15.93 60.86 0.74
C GLU A 254 -17.42 61.05 1.07
N GLY A 255 -17.91 60.49 2.19
CA GLY A 255 -19.27 60.70 2.67
C GLY A 255 -20.30 59.61 2.30
N PHE A 256 -19.88 58.51 1.67
CA PHE A 256 -20.77 57.38 1.44
C PHE A 256 -21.08 56.67 2.77
N ASN A 257 -22.31 56.20 2.94
CA ASN A 257 -22.65 55.39 4.10
C ASN A 257 -22.03 53.98 3.98
N GLU A 258 -21.84 53.30 5.12
CA GLU A 258 -21.17 51.99 5.17
C GLU A 258 -21.83 50.92 4.27
N LYS A 259 -23.17 50.95 4.20
CA LYS A 259 -23.93 49.97 3.40
C LYS A 259 -23.70 50.19 1.90
N GLU A 260 -23.65 51.44 1.46
CA GLU A 260 -23.36 51.74 0.06
C GLU A 260 -21.88 51.49 -0.28
N ALA A 261 -20.94 51.85 0.60
CA ALA A 261 -19.54 51.57 0.42
C ALA A 261 -19.24 50.07 0.33
N ARG A 262 -19.85 49.22 1.20
CA ARG A 262 -19.74 47.75 1.12
C ARG A 262 -20.29 47.22 -0.21
N ARG A 263 -21.46 47.68 -0.64
CA ARG A 263 -22.06 47.26 -1.91
C ARG A 263 -21.18 47.64 -3.11
N LEU A 264 -20.62 48.83 -3.14
CA LEU A 264 -19.78 49.30 -4.25
C LEU A 264 -18.43 48.58 -4.33
N THR A 265 -17.88 48.15 -3.20
CA THR A 265 -16.63 47.40 -3.13
C THR A 265 -16.85 45.90 -3.23
N GLU A 266 -18.10 45.40 -3.21
CA GLU A 266 -18.42 43.99 -3.11
C GLU A 266 -17.65 43.31 -1.96
N LEU A 267 -17.53 43.97 -0.83
CA LEU A 267 -16.82 43.45 0.33
C LEU A 267 -17.73 42.45 1.06
N PRO A 268 -17.28 41.20 1.31
CA PRO A 268 -18.05 40.20 2.05
C PRO A 268 -18.45 40.71 3.45
N GLU A 269 -19.63 40.27 3.93
CA GLU A 269 -20.16 40.74 5.23
C GLU A 269 -19.35 40.25 6.42
N ASP A 270 -18.67 39.10 6.29
CA ASP A 270 -17.83 38.45 7.29
C ASP A 270 -16.43 39.05 7.42
N VAL A 271 -16.05 39.95 6.52
CA VAL A 271 -14.74 40.62 6.60
C VAL A 271 -14.74 41.68 7.69
N SER A 272 -13.88 41.47 8.71
CA SER A 272 -13.62 42.48 9.76
C SER A 272 -12.97 43.73 9.19
N LEU A 273 -13.50 44.89 9.57
CA LEU A 273 -12.99 46.20 9.15
C LEU A 273 -12.10 46.85 10.22
N GLU A 274 -11.93 46.15 11.36
CA GLU A 274 -11.11 46.59 12.47
C GLU A 274 -9.63 46.28 12.18
N GLN A 275 -8.90 47.28 11.71
CA GLN A 275 -7.47 47.54 11.97
C GLN A 275 -7.21 49.04 11.87
#